data_66d82a2edffb23d8803dcf6e466cba5d
#
_entry.id   66d82a2edffb23d8803dcf6e466cba5d
#
_cell.length_a   1.000
_cell.length_b   1.000
_cell.length_c   1.000
_cell.angle_alpha   90.00
_cell.angle_beta   90.00
_cell.angle_gamma   90.00
#
_symmetry.space_group_name_H-M   'P 1'
#
loop_
_entity.id
_entity.type
_entity.pdbx_description
1 polymer ?
#
loop_
_entity_poly.entity_id
_entity_poly.type
_entity_poly.pdbx_seq_one_letter_code
_entity_poly.pdbx_strand_id
1 'polypeptide(L)'
;RMNGFRKFVNQIVPQTSAASERVIAVANFSNKVIAARGERIYNAGSSELATAITATETMSGSGVIKIDSVLGFTSSGTVQINSEAFTYTGINAAVSPNELTGVTRATSSTTEAAHFSNVVVSTSWTQIDTGRTNAAKYRFERFNYNNTDKIVFVDEVNAPVVFDSSFNAVDVSNAAVSGSKFIASFKDHMFYAGKSTTPEEVVFSVPFDEDNFGSGAGS
;
A
#
# COMPACT_ATOMS: atom_id res chain seq x y z
N ARG A 1 -0.24 30.63 0.55
CA ARG A 1 0.43 29.71 -0.38
C ARG A 1 -0.02 28.31 -0.03
N MET A 2 -0.81 27.65 -0.89
CA MET A 2 -0.96 26.20 -0.81
C MET A 2 0.43 25.60 -1.08
N ASN A 3 0.97 24.85 -0.12
CA ASN A 3 2.12 24.01 -0.39
C ASN A 3 1.65 22.97 -1.41
N GLY A 4 2.39 22.86 -2.53
CA GLY A 4 2.05 21.93 -3.60
C GLY A 4 1.93 20.50 -3.10
N PHE A 5 1.06 19.72 -3.73
CA PHE A 5 0.93 18.29 -3.44
C PHE A 5 2.26 17.58 -3.72
N ARG A 6 2.79 16.85 -2.74
CA ARG A 6 3.95 15.98 -2.97
C ARG A 6 3.49 14.67 -3.63
N LYS A 7 4.27 14.21 -4.58
CA LYS A 7 4.12 12.90 -5.19
C LYS A 7 4.61 11.84 -4.19
N PHE A 8 3.80 10.84 -3.88
CA PHE A 8 4.17 9.77 -2.95
C PHE A 8 4.94 8.63 -3.61
N VAL A 9 4.62 8.32 -4.86
CA VAL A 9 5.24 7.25 -5.64
C VAL A 9 5.52 7.77 -7.04
N ASN A 10 6.70 7.49 -7.58
CA ASN A 10 7.11 7.99 -8.89
C ASN A 10 6.36 7.31 -10.04
N GLN A 11 5.92 6.08 -9.85
CA GLN A 11 5.23 5.28 -10.85
C GLN A 11 3.71 5.44 -10.76
N ILE A 12 3.05 5.36 -11.91
CA ILE A 12 1.59 5.28 -11.97
C ILE A 12 1.17 3.91 -11.44
N VAL A 13 0.08 3.86 -10.66
CA VAL A 13 -0.52 2.59 -10.24
C VAL A 13 -0.84 1.74 -11.48
N PRO A 14 -0.38 0.48 -11.55
CA PRO A 14 -0.60 -0.34 -12.73
C PRO A 14 -2.08 -0.48 -13.08
N GLN A 15 -2.34 -0.57 -14.37
CA GLN A 15 -3.67 -0.75 -14.94
C GLN A 15 -3.75 -2.14 -15.56
N THR A 16 -4.89 -2.80 -15.51
CA THR A 16 -5.03 -4.18 -16.01
C THR A 16 -5.23 -4.22 -17.52
N SER A 17 -6.33 -3.71 -18.02
CA SER A 17 -6.63 -3.76 -19.45
C SER A 17 -7.62 -2.68 -19.93
N ALA A 18 -8.44 -2.15 -19.06
CA ALA A 18 -9.46 -1.18 -19.43
C ALA A 18 -8.91 0.25 -19.33
N ALA A 19 -8.95 0.99 -20.43
CA ALA A 19 -8.47 2.38 -20.51
C ALA A 19 -9.15 3.35 -19.53
N SER A 20 -10.27 2.94 -18.92
CA SER A 20 -11.07 3.74 -17.97
C SER A 20 -10.81 3.44 -16.49
N GLU A 21 -9.88 2.54 -16.16
CA GLU A 21 -9.58 2.23 -14.76
C GLU A 21 -9.03 3.46 -14.02
N ARG A 22 -9.67 3.80 -12.92
CA ARG A 22 -9.29 4.90 -12.04
C ARG A 22 -8.68 4.37 -10.76
N VAL A 23 -7.83 5.15 -10.13
CA VAL A 23 -7.48 4.94 -8.72
C VAL A 23 -8.69 5.37 -7.89
N ILE A 24 -9.29 4.44 -7.18
CA ILE A 24 -10.57 4.61 -6.48
C ILE A 24 -10.42 4.60 -4.96
N ALA A 25 -9.25 4.16 -4.44
CA ALA A 25 -8.89 4.31 -3.04
C ALA A 25 -7.38 4.45 -2.88
N VAL A 26 -6.99 5.19 -1.85
CA VAL A 26 -5.59 5.30 -1.41
C VAL A 26 -5.58 5.27 0.11
N ALA A 27 -4.72 4.44 0.69
CA ALA A 27 -4.51 4.32 2.12
C ALA A 27 -3.01 4.26 2.44
N ASN A 28 -2.67 4.49 3.70
CA ASN A 28 -1.32 4.26 4.21
C ASN A 28 -1.38 3.21 5.33
N PHE A 29 -0.60 2.15 5.19
CA PHE A 29 -0.53 1.07 6.16
C PHE A 29 0.84 0.40 6.13
N SER A 30 1.38 0.03 7.29
CA SER A 30 2.67 -0.66 7.44
C SER A 30 3.80 -0.03 6.61
N ASN A 31 3.92 1.31 6.68
CA ASN A 31 4.92 2.13 5.95
C ASN A 31 4.87 2.02 4.42
N LYS A 32 3.74 1.61 3.87
CA LYS A 32 3.49 1.59 2.43
C LYS A 32 2.21 2.34 2.08
N VAL A 33 2.17 2.87 0.88
CA VAL A 33 0.95 3.37 0.26
C VAL A 33 0.22 2.20 -0.38
N ILE A 34 -1.06 2.07 -0.09
CA ILE A 34 -1.97 1.13 -0.75
C ILE A 34 -2.81 1.92 -1.75
N ALA A 35 -3.02 1.37 -2.94
CA ALA A 35 -3.91 1.95 -3.93
C ALA A 35 -4.77 0.87 -4.57
N ALA A 36 -6.08 1.11 -4.64
CA ALA A 36 -7.00 0.28 -5.41
C ALA A 36 -7.23 0.89 -6.80
N ARG A 37 -7.05 0.09 -7.85
CA ARG A 37 -7.29 0.47 -9.24
C ARG A 37 -7.86 -0.70 -10.02
N GLY A 38 -8.99 -0.47 -10.69
CA GLY A 38 -9.68 -1.52 -11.44
C GLY A 38 -10.10 -2.66 -10.51
N GLU A 39 -9.69 -3.86 -10.85
CA GLU A 39 -9.99 -5.10 -10.11
C GLU A 39 -8.88 -5.51 -9.13
N ARG A 40 -7.93 -4.63 -8.84
CA ARG A 40 -6.73 -4.95 -8.07
C ARG A 40 -6.40 -3.93 -7.01
N ILE A 41 -5.73 -4.42 -5.98
CA ILE A 41 -5.13 -3.60 -4.93
C ILE A 41 -3.62 -3.77 -4.98
N TYR A 42 -2.89 -2.66 -4.82
CA TYR A 42 -1.44 -2.59 -4.91
C TYR A 42 -0.86 -1.90 -3.69
N ASN A 43 0.39 -2.19 -3.37
CA ASN A 43 1.18 -1.41 -2.42
C ASN A 43 2.51 -0.94 -3.02
N ALA A 44 3.08 0.11 -2.46
CA ALA A 44 4.44 0.58 -2.76
C ALA A 44 5.05 1.26 -1.54
N GLY A 45 6.34 1.01 -1.30
CA GLY A 45 7.14 1.73 -0.32
C GLY A 45 7.63 3.07 -0.91
N SER A 46 7.78 4.09 -0.08
CA SER A 46 8.37 5.36 -0.48
C SER A 46 9.16 6.01 0.65
N SER A 47 10.17 6.79 0.27
CA SER A 47 11.00 7.61 1.14
C SER A 47 11.41 8.87 0.38
N GLU A 48 12.20 9.74 1.00
CA GLU A 48 12.84 10.88 0.34
C GLU A 48 14.34 10.64 0.20
N LEU A 49 14.93 11.15 -0.88
CA LEU A 49 16.35 11.11 -1.12
C LEU A 49 17.05 12.08 -0.16
N ALA A 50 17.87 11.56 0.74
CA ALA A 50 18.53 12.37 1.75
C ALA A 50 19.74 13.16 1.18
N THR A 51 20.43 12.58 0.18
CA THR A 51 21.60 13.20 -0.46
C THR A 51 21.43 13.21 -1.97
N ALA A 52 21.69 14.33 -2.62
CA ALA A 52 21.61 14.45 -4.07
C ALA A 52 22.55 13.45 -4.78
N ILE A 53 22.12 12.97 -5.95
CA ILE A 53 22.91 12.10 -6.84
C ILE A 53 23.29 12.93 -8.07
N THR A 54 24.55 12.95 -8.44
CA THR A 54 25.00 13.64 -9.66
C THR A 54 24.78 12.79 -10.90
N ALA A 55 24.66 13.40 -12.08
CA ALA A 55 24.47 12.67 -13.34
C ALA A 55 25.68 11.79 -13.70
N THR A 56 26.87 12.14 -13.20
CA THR A 56 28.13 11.43 -13.50
C THR A 56 28.55 10.43 -12.42
N GLU A 57 27.74 10.26 -11.36
CA GLU A 57 28.04 9.33 -10.28
C GLU A 57 27.85 7.90 -10.75
N THR A 58 28.91 7.11 -10.75
CA THR A 58 28.89 5.73 -11.20
C THR A 58 28.41 4.79 -10.09
N MET A 59 27.34 4.03 -10.35
CA MET A 59 26.81 3.01 -9.44
C MET A 59 26.60 1.71 -10.22
N SER A 60 27.56 0.79 -10.10
CA SER A 60 27.54 -0.51 -10.78
C SER A 60 27.69 -1.65 -9.77
N GLY A 61 26.65 -1.88 -8.94
CA GLY A 61 26.61 -2.94 -7.94
C GLY A 61 27.35 -2.66 -6.62
N SER A 62 28.00 -1.51 -6.49
CA SER A 62 28.66 -1.05 -5.26
C SER A 62 28.21 0.33 -4.79
N GLY A 63 27.27 0.92 -5.50
CA GLY A 63 26.73 2.25 -5.17
C GLY A 63 25.89 2.25 -3.88
N VAL A 64 25.69 3.43 -3.34
CA VAL A 64 24.84 3.68 -2.16
C VAL A 64 23.89 4.83 -2.44
N ILE A 65 22.61 4.63 -2.17
CA ILE A 65 21.61 5.71 -2.16
C ILE A 65 21.22 5.99 -0.71
N LYS A 66 21.36 7.22 -0.28
CA LYS A 66 20.95 7.67 1.06
C LYS A 66 19.52 8.17 1.02
N ILE A 67 18.68 7.60 1.88
CA ILE A 67 17.24 7.90 2.00
C ILE A 67 16.88 8.15 3.45
N ASP A 68 15.78 8.87 3.69
CA ASP A 68 15.38 9.23 5.05
C ASP A 68 14.93 8.00 5.86
N SER A 69 14.30 7.02 5.19
CA SER A 69 13.84 5.80 5.85
C SER A 69 13.83 4.62 4.88
N VAL A 70 14.25 3.45 5.35
CA VAL A 70 14.12 2.16 4.65
C VAL A 70 12.85 1.40 5.01
N LEU A 71 12.00 1.96 5.89
CA LEU A 71 10.73 1.34 6.26
C LEU A 71 9.82 1.22 5.03
N GLY A 72 9.24 0.03 4.82
CA GLY A 72 8.44 -0.27 3.64
C GLY A 72 9.24 -0.73 2.41
N PHE A 73 10.57 -0.79 2.50
CA PHE A 73 11.45 -1.37 1.48
C PHE A 73 11.79 -2.82 1.82
N THR A 74 11.93 -3.65 0.80
CA THR A 74 12.43 -5.03 0.93
C THR A 74 13.95 -5.03 1.04
N SER A 75 14.55 -6.15 1.45
CA SER A 75 16.02 -6.27 1.58
C SER A 75 16.77 -6.07 0.25
N SER A 76 16.10 -6.23 -0.87
CA SER A 76 16.62 -5.97 -2.22
C SER A 76 15.46 -5.63 -3.15
N GLY A 77 15.73 -4.99 -4.28
CA GLY A 77 14.67 -4.67 -5.24
C GLY A 77 15.02 -3.57 -6.22
N THR A 78 13.98 -2.97 -6.76
CA THR A 78 14.07 -1.81 -7.68
C THR A 78 13.37 -0.62 -7.07
N VAL A 79 14.02 0.54 -7.14
CA VAL A 79 13.42 1.83 -6.81
C VAL A 79 13.46 2.76 -8.01
N GLN A 80 12.57 3.72 -8.02
CA GLN A 80 12.54 4.80 -9.00
C GLN A 80 12.70 6.15 -8.32
N ILE A 81 13.59 6.97 -8.90
CA ILE A 81 13.78 8.36 -8.53
C ILE A 81 13.51 9.19 -9.79
N ASN A 82 12.44 10.00 -9.77
CA ASN A 82 11.92 10.65 -10.96
C ASN A 82 11.64 9.65 -12.10
N SER A 83 12.40 9.70 -13.19
CA SER A 83 12.29 8.79 -14.35
C SER A 83 13.37 7.71 -14.40
N GLU A 84 14.35 7.74 -13.48
CA GLU A 84 15.44 6.77 -13.46
C GLU A 84 15.13 5.62 -12.50
N ALA A 85 15.40 4.38 -12.94
CA ALA A 85 15.29 3.17 -12.14
C ALA A 85 16.67 2.72 -11.64
N PHE A 86 16.69 2.29 -10.38
CA PHE A 86 17.86 1.78 -9.68
C PHE A 86 17.52 0.40 -9.11
N THR A 87 18.43 -0.56 -9.23
CA THR A 87 18.36 -1.78 -8.44
C THR A 87 19.27 -1.67 -7.24
N TYR A 88 18.92 -2.36 -6.14
CA TYR A 88 19.73 -2.45 -4.93
C TYR A 88 19.69 -3.87 -4.39
N THR A 89 20.74 -4.29 -3.68
CA THR A 89 20.88 -5.66 -3.16
C THR A 89 20.90 -5.72 -1.63
N GLY A 90 20.86 -4.57 -0.96
CA GLY A 90 20.86 -4.52 0.50
C GLY A 90 20.28 -3.21 1.03
N ILE A 91 19.94 -3.21 2.31
CA ILE A 91 19.56 -2.03 3.08
C ILE A 91 20.43 -1.92 4.33
N ASN A 92 20.76 -0.70 4.73
CA ASN A 92 21.46 -0.40 5.97
C ASN A 92 20.61 0.58 6.80
N ALA A 93 19.87 0.05 7.76
CA ALA A 93 19.03 0.82 8.68
C ALA A 93 19.80 1.32 9.92
N ALA A 94 21.06 0.85 10.12
CA ALA A 94 21.84 1.18 11.29
C ALA A 94 22.54 2.55 11.20
N VAL A 95 22.50 3.19 10.03
CA VAL A 95 23.08 4.51 9.78
C VAL A 95 22.00 5.57 9.59
N SER A 96 22.36 6.84 9.77
CA SER A 96 21.48 7.98 9.53
C SER A 96 22.18 8.98 8.63
N PRO A 97 21.63 9.32 7.44
CA PRO A 97 20.41 8.75 6.82
C PRO A 97 20.56 7.25 6.48
N ASN A 98 19.43 6.53 6.38
CA ASN A 98 19.44 5.12 6.00
C ASN A 98 19.97 4.94 4.56
N GLU A 99 20.38 3.71 4.21
CA GLU A 99 21.02 3.46 2.93
C GLU A 99 20.40 2.26 2.20
N LEU A 100 20.23 2.42 0.88
CA LEU A 100 20.13 1.30 -0.07
C LEU A 100 21.55 1.02 -0.58
N THR A 101 21.99 -0.23 -0.49
CA THR A 101 23.37 -0.64 -0.78
C THR A 101 23.45 -1.59 -1.96
N GLY A 102 24.63 -1.75 -2.57
CA GLY A 102 24.79 -2.56 -3.77
C GLY A 102 23.98 -2.03 -4.94
N VAL A 103 23.96 -0.73 -5.10
CA VAL A 103 23.12 -0.03 -6.08
C VAL A 103 23.73 -0.09 -7.48
N THR A 104 22.88 -0.36 -8.46
CA THR A 104 23.14 -0.16 -9.89
C THR A 104 22.09 0.81 -10.43
N ARG A 105 22.52 1.84 -11.16
CA ARG A 105 21.64 2.87 -11.74
C ARG A 105 21.32 2.59 -13.21
N ALA A 106 20.42 3.38 -13.77
CA ALA A 106 19.96 3.31 -15.17
C ALA A 106 19.48 1.91 -15.57
N THR A 107 18.89 1.17 -14.64
CA THR A 107 18.30 -0.14 -14.90
C THR A 107 16.96 -0.03 -15.65
N SER A 108 16.44 -1.14 -16.15
CA SER A 108 15.14 -1.15 -16.85
C SER A 108 15.06 -0.18 -18.05
N SER A 109 16.16 -0.01 -18.78
CA SER A 109 16.27 0.87 -19.96
C SER A 109 16.02 2.36 -19.65
N THR A 110 16.26 2.79 -18.42
CA THR A 110 16.24 4.20 -18.04
C THR A 110 17.60 4.86 -18.28
N THR A 111 17.65 6.19 -18.24
CA THR A 111 18.88 6.97 -18.48
C THR A 111 19.33 7.63 -17.18
N GLU A 112 20.63 7.65 -16.95
CA GLU A 112 21.24 8.34 -15.81
C GLU A 112 20.93 9.84 -15.84
N ALA A 113 20.51 10.35 -14.67
CA ALA A 113 20.16 11.76 -14.48
C ALA A 113 20.61 12.27 -13.12
N ALA A 114 20.73 13.57 -12.97
CA ALA A 114 20.94 14.18 -11.64
C ALA A 114 19.61 14.18 -10.86
N HIS A 115 19.70 13.87 -9.56
CA HIS A 115 18.58 13.90 -8.63
C HIS A 115 18.91 14.78 -7.43
N PHE A 116 18.04 15.72 -7.13
CA PHE A 116 18.21 16.60 -5.95
C PHE A 116 17.76 15.85 -4.68
N SER A 117 18.26 16.28 -3.53
CA SER A 117 17.74 15.84 -2.23
C SER A 117 16.25 16.18 -2.09
N ASN A 118 15.56 15.48 -1.21
CA ASN A 118 14.13 15.60 -0.95
C ASN A 118 13.19 15.24 -2.12
N VAL A 119 13.70 14.60 -3.18
CA VAL A 119 12.85 13.97 -4.18
C VAL A 119 12.41 12.59 -3.70
N VAL A 120 11.25 12.12 -4.20
CA VAL A 120 10.70 10.83 -3.81
C VAL A 120 11.55 9.69 -4.39
N VAL A 121 11.88 8.74 -3.53
CA VAL A 121 12.41 7.41 -3.86
C VAL A 121 11.31 6.40 -3.59
N SER A 122 10.85 5.65 -4.58
CA SER A 122 9.73 4.71 -4.41
C SER A 122 10.04 3.35 -5.01
N THR A 123 9.52 2.30 -4.35
CA THR A 123 9.52 0.96 -4.95
C THR A 123 8.51 0.89 -6.09
N SER A 124 8.61 -0.15 -6.91
CA SER A 124 7.55 -0.50 -7.86
C SER A 124 6.27 -0.88 -7.11
N TRP A 125 5.11 -0.68 -7.75
CA TRP A 125 3.84 -1.17 -7.24
C TRP A 125 3.81 -2.71 -7.26
N THR A 126 3.49 -3.31 -6.12
CA THR A 126 3.28 -4.74 -5.96
C THR A 126 1.80 -5.02 -5.82
N GLN A 127 1.25 -5.90 -6.64
CA GLN A 127 -0.13 -6.36 -6.48
C GLN A 127 -0.24 -7.20 -5.21
N ILE A 128 -1.21 -6.87 -4.36
CA ILE A 128 -1.48 -7.56 -3.10
C ILE A 128 -2.86 -8.21 -3.07
N ASP A 129 -3.74 -7.85 -4.00
CA ASP A 129 -5.06 -8.46 -4.15
C ASP A 129 -5.59 -8.31 -5.59
N THR A 130 -6.54 -9.17 -5.98
CA THR A 130 -7.15 -9.20 -7.31
C THR A 130 -8.57 -9.79 -7.26
N GLY A 131 -9.30 -9.68 -8.37
CA GLY A 131 -10.65 -10.23 -8.49
C GLY A 131 -11.72 -9.33 -7.88
N ARG A 132 -11.40 -8.07 -7.59
CA ARG A 132 -12.36 -7.07 -7.12
C ARG A 132 -13.23 -6.55 -8.27
N THR A 133 -14.37 -5.97 -7.94
CA THR A 133 -15.24 -5.36 -8.95
C THR A 133 -14.69 -4.02 -9.40
N ASN A 134 -14.54 -3.84 -10.71
CA ASN A 134 -14.09 -2.58 -11.29
C ASN A 134 -15.07 -1.44 -10.96
N ALA A 135 -14.54 -0.26 -10.64
CA ALA A 135 -15.28 0.95 -10.26
C ALA A 135 -16.09 0.85 -8.94
N ALA A 136 -15.89 -0.18 -8.13
CA ALA A 136 -16.43 -0.25 -6.78
C ALA A 136 -15.91 0.90 -5.90
N LYS A 137 -16.68 1.31 -4.88
CA LYS A 137 -16.32 2.41 -3.99
C LYS A 137 -15.71 1.87 -2.72
N TYR A 138 -14.42 1.96 -2.59
CA TYR A 138 -13.70 1.46 -1.44
C TYR A 138 -13.81 2.39 -0.23
N ARG A 139 -13.93 1.77 0.95
CA ARG A 139 -13.64 2.34 2.27
C ARG A 139 -12.74 1.40 3.01
N PHE A 140 -11.98 1.93 3.95
CA PHE A 140 -11.04 1.13 4.73
C PHE A 140 -11.05 1.57 6.18
N GLU A 141 -10.73 0.62 7.05
CA GLU A 141 -10.54 0.82 8.48
C GLU A 141 -9.24 0.15 8.91
N ARG A 142 -8.41 0.89 9.64
CA ARG A 142 -7.20 0.35 10.29
C ARG A 142 -7.54 0.02 11.73
N PHE A 143 -7.15 -1.16 12.18
CA PHE A 143 -7.42 -1.61 13.53
C PHE A 143 -6.24 -2.44 14.06
N ASN A 144 -6.21 -2.61 15.39
CA ASN A 144 -5.20 -3.42 16.07
C ASN A 144 -5.91 -4.29 17.09
N TYR A 145 -6.04 -5.58 16.79
CA TYR A 145 -6.54 -6.58 17.71
C TYR A 145 -5.40 -7.47 18.18
N ASN A 146 -5.28 -7.65 19.52
CA ASN A 146 -4.23 -8.47 20.12
C ASN A 146 -2.80 -8.09 19.67
N ASN A 147 -2.51 -6.78 19.57
CA ASN A 147 -1.22 -6.24 19.09
C ASN A 147 -0.89 -6.62 17.63
N THR A 148 -1.87 -6.97 16.84
CA THR A 148 -1.71 -7.24 15.42
C THR A 148 -2.37 -6.12 14.60
N ASP A 149 -1.53 -5.27 13.98
CA ASP A 149 -2.01 -4.22 13.07
C ASP A 149 -2.55 -4.85 11.79
N LYS A 150 -3.77 -4.48 11.44
CA LYS A 150 -4.45 -4.88 10.20
C LYS A 150 -5.17 -3.69 9.57
N ILE A 151 -5.47 -3.81 8.28
CA ILE A 151 -6.35 -2.89 7.56
C ILE A 151 -7.36 -3.71 6.77
N VAL A 152 -8.62 -3.31 6.83
CA VAL A 152 -9.70 -3.95 6.09
C VAL A 152 -10.27 -2.98 5.05
N PHE A 153 -10.63 -3.51 3.89
CA PHE A 153 -11.30 -2.79 2.82
C PHE A 153 -12.67 -3.40 2.56
N VAL A 154 -13.65 -2.54 2.36
CA VAL A 154 -14.99 -2.87 1.84
C VAL A 154 -15.20 -2.09 0.55
N ASP A 155 -15.94 -2.66 -0.41
CA ASP A 155 -16.09 -2.07 -1.75
C ASP A 155 -17.55 -2.05 -2.27
N GLU A 156 -18.53 -2.24 -1.42
CA GLU A 156 -19.96 -2.26 -1.71
C GLU A 156 -20.44 -3.47 -2.55
N VAL A 157 -19.54 -4.36 -2.99
CA VAL A 157 -19.86 -5.48 -3.91
C VAL A 157 -19.28 -6.79 -3.41
N ASN A 158 -17.98 -6.84 -3.16
CA ASN A 158 -17.26 -8.06 -2.83
C ASN A 158 -17.25 -8.34 -1.31
N ALA A 159 -16.74 -9.50 -0.91
CA ALA A 159 -16.38 -9.75 0.49
C ALA A 159 -15.34 -8.73 0.96
N PRO A 160 -15.40 -8.26 2.22
CA PRO A 160 -14.33 -7.45 2.77
C PRO A 160 -12.99 -8.18 2.69
N VAL A 161 -11.89 -7.46 2.44
CA VAL A 161 -10.54 -8.02 2.46
C VAL A 161 -9.74 -7.40 3.58
N VAL A 162 -9.07 -8.24 4.35
CA VAL A 162 -8.17 -7.86 5.44
C VAL A 162 -6.74 -8.09 5.00
N PHE A 163 -5.88 -7.12 5.25
CA PHE A 163 -4.43 -7.24 5.09
C PHE A 163 -3.74 -7.16 6.44
N ASP A 164 -2.82 -8.05 6.68
CA ASP A 164 -1.86 -7.96 7.78
C ASP A 164 -0.70 -6.99 7.46
N SER A 165 0.22 -6.79 8.39
CA SER A 165 1.39 -5.91 8.21
C SER A 165 2.37 -6.39 7.14
N SER A 166 2.29 -7.65 6.71
CA SER A 166 3.05 -8.24 5.60
C SER A 166 2.30 -8.18 4.27
N PHE A 167 1.08 -7.63 4.27
CA PHE A 167 0.18 -7.53 3.10
C PHE A 167 -0.33 -8.87 2.58
N ASN A 168 -0.43 -9.89 3.44
CA ASN A 168 -1.21 -11.07 3.14
C ASN A 168 -2.69 -10.71 3.16
N ALA A 169 -3.39 -11.03 2.06
CA ALA A 169 -4.80 -10.76 1.89
C ALA A 169 -5.64 -11.96 2.35
N VAL A 170 -6.67 -11.70 3.14
CA VAL A 170 -7.68 -12.69 3.55
C VAL A 170 -9.07 -12.10 3.36
N ASP A 171 -9.92 -12.76 2.58
CA ASP A 171 -11.31 -12.36 2.45
C ASP A 171 -12.11 -12.77 3.68
N VAL A 172 -12.94 -11.86 4.18
CA VAL A 172 -13.93 -12.14 5.22
C VAL A 172 -15.08 -12.90 4.58
N SER A 173 -14.99 -14.24 4.59
CA SER A 173 -15.88 -15.15 3.89
C SER A 173 -17.23 -15.35 4.62
N ASN A 174 -17.95 -14.25 4.87
CA ASN A 174 -19.25 -14.28 5.49
C ASN A 174 -20.29 -13.50 4.65
N ALA A 175 -21.39 -14.18 4.28
CA ALA A 175 -22.42 -13.57 3.45
C ALA A 175 -23.12 -12.37 4.12
N ALA A 176 -23.14 -12.31 5.45
CA ALA A 176 -23.73 -11.20 6.18
C ALA A 176 -23.00 -9.88 5.94
N VAL A 177 -21.68 -9.92 5.69
CA VAL A 177 -20.85 -8.71 5.52
C VAL A 177 -20.41 -8.46 4.08
N SER A 178 -20.57 -9.42 3.18
CA SER A 178 -20.29 -9.25 1.76
C SER A 178 -21.15 -8.13 1.15
N GLY A 179 -20.53 -7.20 0.43
CA GLY A 179 -21.19 -6.03 -0.14
C GLY A 179 -21.44 -4.88 0.84
N SER A 180 -20.80 -4.90 2.01
CA SER A 180 -20.89 -3.79 2.97
C SER A 180 -20.31 -2.50 2.39
N LYS A 181 -20.99 -1.37 2.71
CA LYS A 181 -20.56 -0.01 2.34
C LYS A 181 -19.74 0.66 3.41
N PHE A 182 -20.04 0.37 4.67
CA PHE A 182 -19.45 1.02 5.82
C PHE A 182 -18.77 -0.01 6.70
N ILE A 183 -17.69 0.44 7.32
CA ILE A 183 -16.89 -0.34 8.25
C ILE A 183 -16.36 0.57 9.34
N ALA A 184 -16.31 0.08 10.56
CA ALA A 184 -15.71 0.77 11.69
C ALA A 184 -15.26 -0.25 12.75
N SER A 185 -14.16 0.03 13.43
CA SER A 185 -13.71 -0.70 14.62
C SER A 185 -14.18 0.03 15.88
N PHE A 186 -14.78 -0.68 16.81
CA PHE A 186 -15.18 -0.11 18.10
C PHE A 186 -15.23 -1.19 19.19
N LYS A 187 -14.62 -0.92 20.36
CA LYS A 187 -14.58 -1.83 21.51
C LYS A 187 -14.23 -3.28 21.11
N ASP A 188 -13.13 -3.41 20.35
CA ASP A 188 -12.60 -4.70 19.91
C ASP A 188 -13.49 -5.50 18.93
N HIS A 189 -14.59 -4.93 18.48
CA HIS A 189 -15.44 -5.48 17.43
C HIS A 189 -15.23 -4.75 16.10
N MET A 190 -15.40 -5.48 15.01
CA MET A 190 -15.51 -4.90 13.67
C MET A 190 -16.98 -4.83 13.26
N PHE A 191 -17.46 -3.64 12.94
CA PHE A 191 -18.82 -3.35 12.50
C PHE A 191 -18.87 -3.20 10.99
N TYR A 192 -19.86 -3.83 10.37
CA TYR A 192 -20.14 -3.77 8.94
C TYR A 192 -21.58 -3.33 8.73
N ALA A 193 -21.83 -2.46 7.75
CA ALA A 193 -23.15 -1.91 7.51
C ALA A 193 -23.38 -1.48 6.06
N GLY A 194 -24.66 -1.16 5.74
CA GLY A 194 -25.06 -0.55 4.48
C GLY A 194 -25.02 -1.49 3.28
N LYS A 195 -25.21 -2.79 3.49
CA LYS A 195 -25.39 -3.75 2.41
C LYS A 195 -26.63 -3.40 1.59
N SER A 196 -26.55 -3.47 0.26
CA SER A 196 -27.65 -3.03 -0.62
C SER A 196 -28.96 -3.81 -0.43
N THR A 197 -28.88 -5.06 0.03
CA THR A 197 -30.05 -5.93 0.30
C THR A 197 -30.66 -5.71 1.67
N THR A 198 -29.87 -5.24 2.65
CA THR A 198 -30.29 -5.00 4.05
C THR A 198 -29.62 -3.69 4.54
N PRO A 199 -29.99 -2.52 3.99
CA PRO A 199 -29.28 -1.27 4.22
C PRO A 199 -29.34 -0.76 5.67
N GLU A 200 -30.32 -1.17 6.44
CA GLU A 200 -30.54 -0.84 7.86
C GLU A 200 -29.81 -1.78 8.82
N GLU A 201 -29.30 -2.91 8.33
CA GLU A 201 -28.63 -3.90 9.17
C GLU A 201 -27.20 -3.47 9.50
N VAL A 202 -26.82 -3.63 10.76
CA VAL A 202 -25.45 -3.51 11.25
C VAL A 202 -25.03 -4.86 11.81
N VAL A 203 -24.04 -5.47 11.21
CA VAL A 203 -23.46 -6.75 11.65
C VAL A 203 -22.12 -6.47 12.32
N PHE A 204 -21.83 -7.12 13.45
CA PHE A 204 -20.56 -6.98 14.13
C PHE A 204 -19.94 -8.32 14.51
N SER A 205 -18.63 -8.37 14.49
CA SER A 205 -17.84 -9.55 14.80
C SER A 205 -17.82 -9.84 16.31
N VAL A 206 -17.35 -11.03 16.70
CA VAL A 206 -16.94 -11.27 18.09
C VAL A 206 -15.74 -10.37 18.47
N PRO A 207 -15.46 -10.12 19.76
CA PRO A 207 -14.33 -9.30 20.16
C PRO A 207 -13.00 -9.88 19.66
N PHE A 208 -12.09 -9.01 19.23
CA PHE A 208 -10.72 -9.32 18.77
C PHE A 208 -10.62 -10.23 17.54
N ASP A 209 -11.72 -10.42 16.79
CA ASP A 209 -11.77 -11.32 15.64
C ASP A 209 -12.67 -10.71 14.56
N GLU A 210 -12.09 -10.10 13.54
CA GLU A 210 -12.76 -9.29 12.53
C GLU A 210 -13.57 -10.10 11.51
N ASP A 211 -13.38 -11.43 11.45
CA ASP A 211 -14.03 -12.33 10.50
C ASP A 211 -14.95 -13.38 11.14
N ASN A 212 -15.06 -13.38 12.45
CA ASN A 212 -15.89 -14.32 13.21
C ASN A 212 -17.20 -13.68 13.65
N PHE A 213 -18.30 -14.23 13.17
CA PHE A 213 -19.69 -13.81 13.44
C PHE A 213 -20.49 -14.90 14.16
N GLY A 214 -19.83 -15.71 14.98
CA GLY A 214 -20.45 -16.79 15.76
C GLY A 214 -21.23 -16.29 17.00
N SER A 215 -21.46 -17.19 17.98
CA SER A 215 -22.14 -16.85 19.22
C SER A 215 -21.38 -15.76 20.00
N GLY A 216 -21.94 -14.58 20.13
CA GLY A 216 -21.29 -13.39 20.70
C GLY A 216 -21.12 -12.24 19.71
N ALA A 217 -21.35 -12.51 18.42
CA ALA A 217 -21.61 -11.49 17.42
C ALA A 217 -23.10 -11.05 17.49
N GLY A 218 -23.42 -9.96 16.86
CA GLY A 218 -24.79 -9.44 16.82
C GLY A 218 -25.14 -8.84 15.46
N SER A 219 -26.40 -8.58 15.27
CA SER A 219 -26.98 -7.92 14.10
C SER A 219 -28.04 -6.90 14.55
#